data_0f0eacdcffe3c1326be8542acbfa2a35
#
_entry.id   0f0eacdcffe3c1326be8542acbfa2a35
#
_cell.length_a   1.000
_cell.length_b   1.000
_cell.length_c   1.000
_cell.angle_alpha   90.00
_cell.angle_beta   90.00
_cell.angle_gamma   90.00
#
_symmetry.space_group_name_H-M   'P 1'
#
loop_
_entity.id
_entity.type
_entity.pdbx_description
1 polymer ?
#
loop_
_entity_poly.entity_id
_entity_poly.type
_entity_poly.pdbx_seq_one_letter_code
_entity_poly.pdbx_strand_id
1 'polypeptide(L)'
;MGHKKTKIVLDADVIIHFIEAGNFSLLPDIFPEYEYIVLDVVYNEVSKNNKTKKFIDNYLHHFPKLKQETFAPKGESIKEYFSLQRVLGKGESACMVYCRDNKDVLGSSNLRDIKDYCSKNCITYLTTLDFLYP
;
A
#
# COMPACT_ATOMS: atom_id res chain seq x y z
N MET A 1 -11.82 -12.17 -22.05
CA MET A 1 -11.29 -12.31 -20.71
C MET A 1 -10.32 -11.21 -20.37
N GLY A 2 -10.66 -10.43 -19.36
CA GLY A 2 -9.77 -9.38 -18.92
C GLY A 2 -8.65 -9.94 -18.07
N HIS A 3 -7.43 -9.50 -18.32
CA HIS A 3 -6.34 -9.74 -17.41
C HIS A 3 -6.52 -8.87 -16.19
N LYS A 4 -6.36 -9.45 -15.00
CA LYS A 4 -6.34 -8.65 -13.79
C LYS A 4 -5.10 -7.76 -13.85
N LYS A 5 -5.31 -6.46 -13.78
CA LYS A 5 -4.21 -5.50 -13.75
C LYS A 5 -3.50 -5.59 -12.40
N THR A 6 -2.19 -5.74 -12.43
CA THR A 6 -1.40 -5.73 -11.21
C THR A 6 -1.44 -4.34 -10.59
N LYS A 7 -1.60 -4.30 -9.28
CA LYS A 7 -1.72 -3.05 -8.53
C LYS A 7 -0.52 -2.88 -7.61
N ILE A 8 -0.21 -1.63 -7.31
CA ILE A 8 0.74 -1.29 -6.26
C ILE A 8 -0.07 -0.88 -5.04
N VAL A 9 0.08 -1.62 -3.95
CA VAL A 9 -0.63 -1.39 -2.70
C VAL A 9 0.27 -0.56 -1.79
N LEU A 10 -0.11 0.68 -1.54
CA LEU A 10 0.71 1.64 -0.81
C LEU A 10 0.51 1.52 0.69
N ASP A 11 1.61 1.39 1.43
CA ASP A 11 1.58 1.47 2.88
C ASP A 11 1.62 2.94 3.33
N ALA A 12 1.25 3.19 4.56
CA ALA A 12 1.13 4.55 5.10
C ALA A 12 2.45 5.31 5.06
N ASP A 13 3.58 4.65 5.33
CA ASP A 13 4.88 5.31 5.35
C ASP A 13 5.25 5.91 3.99
N VAL A 14 4.99 5.19 2.90
CA VAL A 14 5.25 5.71 1.55
C VAL A 14 4.34 6.90 1.25
N ILE A 15 3.05 6.77 1.57
CA ILE A 15 2.07 7.84 1.34
C ILE A 15 2.50 9.10 2.09
N ILE A 16 2.79 8.98 3.37
CA ILE A 16 3.14 10.12 4.23
C ILE A 16 4.44 10.77 3.74
N HIS A 17 5.45 9.97 3.39
CA HIS A 17 6.72 10.51 2.87
C HIS A 17 6.50 11.37 1.62
N PHE A 18 5.71 10.88 0.68
CA PHE A 18 5.45 11.63 -0.55
C PHE A 18 4.60 12.88 -0.30
N ILE A 19 3.63 12.82 0.60
CA ILE A 19 2.84 13.99 0.97
C ILE A 19 3.74 15.06 1.61
N GLU A 20 4.57 14.66 2.56
CA GLU A 20 5.46 15.59 3.27
C GLU A 20 6.52 16.19 2.34
N ALA A 21 6.98 15.43 1.37
CA ALA A 21 7.92 15.90 0.37
C ALA A 21 7.26 16.78 -0.70
N GLY A 22 5.94 16.88 -0.71
CA GLY A 22 5.20 17.71 -1.67
C GLY A 22 5.11 17.14 -3.07
N ASN A 23 5.37 15.85 -3.26
CA ASN A 23 5.37 15.23 -4.58
C ASN A 23 4.48 13.99 -4.69
N PHE A 24 3.48 13.86 -3.82
CA PHE A 24 2.55 12.74 -3.88
C PHE A 24 1.79 12.68 -5.22
N SER A 25 1.50 13.85 -5.82
CA SER A 25 0.80 13.90 -7.10
C SER A 25 1.56 13.23 -8.24
N LEU A 26 2.87 13.08 -8.10
CA LEU A 26 3.70 12.42 -9.12
C LEU A 26 3.68 10.90 -9.00
N LEU A 27 3.31 10.38 -7.83
CA LEU A 27 3.43 8.97 -7.52
C LEU A 27 2.70 8.06 -8.52
N PRO A 28 1.43 8.33 -8.91
CA PRO A 28 0.74 7.47 -9.87
C PRO A 28 1.36 7.46 -11.27
N ASP A 29 2.19 8.43 -11.61
CA ASP A 29 2.82 8.53 -12.92
C ASP A 29 4.19 7.85 -12.99
N ILE A 30 4.76 7.47 -11.83
CA ILE A 30 6.09 6.85 -11.79
C ILE A 30 6.07 5.48 -12.46
N PHE A 31 5.07 4.67 -12.16
CA PHE A 31 4.85 3.38 -12.82
C PHE A 31 3.45 3.41 -13.46
N PRO A 32 3.32 4.05 -14.62
CA PRO A 32 2.00 4.36 -15.19
C PRO A 32 1.19 3.14 -15.64
N GLU A 33 1.84 1.99 -15.80
CA GLU A 33 1.18 0.74 -16.16
C GLU A 33 0.43 0.10 -14.99
N TYR A 34 0.64 0.58 -13.76
CA TYR A 34 -0.02 0.03 -12.57
C TYR A 34 -1.13 0.94 -12.08
N GLU A 35 -2.14 0.34 -11.47
CA GLU A 35 -3.08 1.07 -10.61
C GLU A 35 -2.50 1.09 -9.21
N TYR A 36 -2.83 2.13 -8.45
CA TYR A 36 -2.36 2.32 -7.07
C TYR A 36 -3.53 2.16 -6.13
N ILE A 37 -3.32 1.40 -5.06
CA ILE A 37 -4.38 1.05 -4.10
C ILE A 37 -3.99 1.54 -2.72
N VAL A 38 -4.97 2.13 -2.02
CA VAL A 38 -4.89 2.46 -0.61
C VAL A 38 -5.96 1.64 0.09
N LEU A 39 -5.55 0.70 0.94
CA LEU A 39 -6.51 -0.08 1.72
C LEU A 39 -7.16 0.80 2.78
N ASP A 40 -8.40 0.48 3.14
CA ASP A 40 -9.15 1.22 4.16
C ASP A 40 -8.40 1.30 5.49
N VAL A 41 -7.70 0.24 5.89
CA VAL A 41 -6.89 0.22 7.11
C VAL A 41 -5.77 1.27 7.02
N VAL A 42 -5.12 1.37 5.85
CA VAL A 42 -4.07 2.36 5.61
C VAL A 42 -4.65 3.78 5.55
N TYR A 43 -5.80 3.94 4.90
CA TYR A 43 -6.48 5.23 4.85
C TYR A 43 -6.77 5.74 6.27
N ASN A 44 -7.25 4.86 7.14
CA ASN A 44 -7.55 5.24 8.53
C ASN A 44 -6.28 5.70 9.26
N GLU A 45 -5.16 5.07 9.00
CA GLU A 45 -3.88 5.46 9.61
C GLU A 45 -3.41 6.83 9.11
N VAL A 46 -3.44 7.05 7.80
CA VAL A 46 -3.05 8.33 7.18
C VAL A 46 -3.99 9.45 7.63
N SER A 47 -5.25 9.13 7.86
CA SER A 47 -6.29 10.10 8.23
C SER A 47 -6.23 10.58 9.69
N LYS A 48 -5.39 9.98 10.52
CA LYS A 48 -5.23 10.41 11.91
C LYS A 48 -4.65 11.82 12.00
N ASN A 49 -3.87 12.22 11.02
CA ASN A 49 -3.34 13.58 10.93
C ASN A 49 -4.19 14.37 9.94
N ASN A 50 -4.70 15.54 10.36
CA ASN A 50 -5.59 16.35 9.54
C ASN A 50 -4.97 16.79 8.22
N LYS A 51 -3.67 17.11 8.22
CA LYS A 51 -2.97 17.55 7.02
C LYS A 51 -2.89 16.43 5.98
N THR A 52 -2.43 15.26 6.40
CA THR A 52 -2.32 14.11 5.50
C THR A 52 -3.69 13.62 5.06
N LYS A 53 -4.71 13.72 5.93
CA LYS A 53 -6.08 13.38 5.57
C LYS A 53 -6.59 14.23 4.41
N LYS A 54 -6.38 15.54 4.49
CA LYS A 54 -6.82 16.44 3.40
C LYS A 54 -6.15 16.09 2.08
N PHE A 55 -4.86 15.78 2.11
CA PHE A 55 -4.14 15.40 0.91
C PHE A 55 -4.64 14.09 0.32
N ILE A 56 -4.77 13.05 1.14
CA ILE A 56 -5.22 11.75 0.63
C ILE A 56 -6.66 11.80 0.10
N ASP A 57 -7.55 12.52 0.78
CA ASP A 57 -8.92 12.68 0.34
C ASP A 57 -8.98 13.38 -1.02
N ASN A 58 -8.18 14.42 -1.20
CA ASN A 58 -8.11 15.16 -2.46
C ASN A 58 -7.61 14.27 -3.58
N TYR A 59 -6.56 13.50 -3.34
CA TYR A 59 -6.00 12.62 -4.37
C TYR A 59 -6.92 11.47 -4.72
N LEU A 60 -7.59 10.87 -3.76
CA LEU A 60 -8.57 9.82 -4.02
C LEU A 60 -9.74 10.33 -4.84
N HIS A 61 -10.10 11.60 -4.65
CA HIS A 61 -11.20 12.22 -5.39
C HIS A 61 -10.80 12.56 -6.83
N HIS A 62 -9.56 13.03 -7.05
CA HIS A 62 -9.14 13.61 -8.34
C HIS A 62 -8.29 12.70 -9.22
N PHE A 63 -7.65 11.67 -8.68
CA PHE A 63 -6.74 10.83 -9.45
C PHE A 63 -7.34 9.45 -9.70
N PRO A 64 -7.76 9.17 -10.94
CA PRO A 64 -8.44 7.89 -11.23
C PRO A 64 -7.55 6.65 -11.05
N LYS A 65 -6.24 6.81 -11.10
CA LYS A 65 -5.31 5.69 -10.90
C LYS A 65 -5.09 5.34 -9.43
N LEU A 66 -5.49 6.21 -8.52
CA LEU A 66 -5.38 5.96 -7.08
C LEU A 66 -6.76 5.62 -6.55
N LYS A 67 -6.94 4.40 -6.06
CA LYS A 67 -8.23 3.90 -5.60
C LYS A 67 -8.13 3.39 -4.18
N GLN A 68 -9.23 3.54 -3.44
CA GLN A 68 -9.36 2.95 -2.12
C GLN A 68 -10.05 1.59 -2.24
N GLU A 69 -9.51 0.59 -1.54
CA GLU A 69 -10.07 -0.74 -1.50
C GLU A 69 -10.34 -1.16 -0.07
N THR A 70 -11.37 -1.96 0.12
CA THR A 70 -11.66 -2.53 1.44
C THR A 70 -10.84 -3.79 1.65
N PHE A 71 -10.13 -3.86 2.76
CA PHE A 71 -9.42 -5.07 3.16
C PHE A 71 -10.37 -6.00 3.88
N ALA A 72 -10.68 -7.12 3.25
CA ALA A 72 -11.64 -8.09 3.78
C ALA A 72 -11.06 -9.51 3.66
N PRO A 73 -10.08 -9.86 4.52
CA PRO A 73 -9.45 -11.18 4.45
C PRO A 73 -10.43 -12.28 4.82
N LYS A 74 -10.24 -13.47 4.26
CA LYS A 74 -11.11 -14.63 4.49
C LYS A 74 -10.28 -15.85 4.85
N GLY A 75 -10.87 -16.73 5.68
CA GLY A 75 -10.27 -18.01 6.02
C GLY A 75 -8.91 -17.87 6.69
N GLU A 76 -7.89 -18.55 6.16
CA GLU A 76 -6.55 -18.51 6.70
C GLU A 76 -5.91 -17.12 6.68
N SER A 77 -6.33 -16.26 5.75
CA SER A 77 -5.82 -14.91 5.66
C SER A 77 -6.20 -14.07 6.88
N ILE A 78 -7.34 -14.34 7.51
CA ILE A 78 -7.74 -13.67 8.76
C ILE A 78 -6.74 -14.00 9.87
N LYS A 79 -6.41 -15.29 9.99
CA LYS A 79 -5.47 -15.76 11.01
C LYS A 79 -4.08 -15.17 10.79
N GLU A 80 -3.65 -15.12 9.55
CA GLU A 80 -2.35 -14.55 9.20
C GLU A 80 -2.29 -13.06 9.50
N TYR A 81 -3.35 -12.33 9.18
CA TYR A 81 -3.43 -10.92 9.48
C TYR A 81 -3.26 -10.66 10.98
N PHE A 82 -4.01 -11.38 11.80
CA PHE A 82 -3.89 -11.21 13.26
C PHE A 82 -2.53 -11.65 13.79
N SER A 83 -1.95 -12.69 13.21
CA SER A 83 -0.60 -13.14 13.58
C SER A 83 0.44 -12.05 13.29
N LEU A 84 0.38 -11.43 12.12
CA LEU A 84 1.30 -10.36 11.76
C LEU A 84 1.15 -9.13 12.64
N GLN A 85 -0.06 -8.84 13.10
CA GLN A 85 -0.30 -7.69 13.99
C GLN A 85 0.38 -7.80 15.35
N ARG A 86 0.86 -8.98 15.74
CA ARG A 86 1.61 -9.15 16.98
C ARG A 86 2.95 -8.42 16.93
N VAL A 87 3.51 -8.25 15.75
CA VAL A 87 4.84 -7.65 15.57
C VAL A 87 4.83 -6.43 14.66
N LEU A 88 3.79 -6.27 13.84
CA LEU A 88 3.69 -5.20 12.83
C LEU A 88 2.43 -4.37 13.08
N GLY A 89 2.38 -3.18 12.46
CA GLY A 89 1.19 -2.35 12.51
C GLY A 89 0.04 -2.94 11.69
N LYS A 90 -1.18 -2.45 11.94
CA LYS A 90 -2.38 -2.91 11.25
C LYS A 90 -2.31 -2.68 9.74
N GLY A 91 -1.91 -1.48 9.32
CA GLY A 91 -1.83 -1.14 7.90
C GLY A 91 -0.81 -1.98 7.17
N GLU A 92 0.37 -2.12 7.75
CA GLU A 92 1.44 -2.91 7.18
C GLU A 92 1.03 -4.38 7.03
N SER A 93 0.45 -4.94 8.09
CA SER A 93 -0.04 -6.32 8.07
C SER A 93 -1.12 -6.53 7.01
N ALA A 94 -2.06 -5.59 6.88
CA ALA A 94 -3.12 -5.65 5.88
C ALA A 94 -2.56 -5.61 4.46
N CYS A 95 -1.61 -4.72 4.21
CA CYS A 95 -0.98 -4.61 2.89
C CYS A 95 -0.26 -5.90 2.51
N MET A 96 0.44 -6.50 3.45
CA MET A 96 1.20 -7.73 3.20
C MET A 96 0.28 -8.90 2.86
N VAL A 97 -0.79 -9.08 3.64
CA VAL A 97 -1.76 -10.16 3.39
C VAL A 97 -2.50 -9.92 2.07
N TYR A 98 -2.90 -8.69 1.82
CA TYR A 98 -3.59 -8.33 0.58
C TYR A 98 -2.73 -8.64 -0.65
N CYS A 99 -1.46 -8.23 -0.62
CA CYS A 99 -0.55 -8.48 -1.73
C CYS A 99 -0.31 -9.96 -1.97
N ARG A 100 -0.18 -10.74 -0.90
CA ARG A 100 -0.04 -12.18 -1.03
C ARG A 100 -1.27 -12.81 -1.69
N ASP A 101 -2.46 -12.45 -1.21
CA ASP A 101 -3.69 -13.07 -1.67
C ASP A 101 -4.06 -12.65 -3.10
N ASN A 102 -3.68 -11.46 -3.52
CA ASN A 102 -4.04 -10.91 -4.81
C ASN A 102 -2.87 -10.86 -5.81
N LYS A 103 -1.69 -11.27 -5.39
CA LYS A 103 -0.46 -11.22 -6.21
C LYS A 103 -0.16 -9.81 -6.71
N ASP A 104 -0.32 -8.85 -5.82
CA ASP A 104 -0.03 -7.46 -6.11
C ASP A 104 1.31 -7.03 -5.53
N VAL A 105 1.80 -5.86 -5.96
CA VAL A 105 3.07 -5.29 -5.53
C VAL A 105 2.86 -4.47 -4.26
N LEU A 106 3.75 -4.64 -3.29
CA LEU A 106 3.71 -3.90 -2.03
C LEU A 106 4.58 -2.65 -2.13
N GLY A 107 4.01 -1.49 -1.83
CA GLY A 107 4.75 -0.23 -1.70
C GLY A 107 4.97 0.10 -0.23
N SER A 108 6.15 -0.22 0.29
CA SER A 108 6.50 0.03 1.69
C SER A 108 8.00 0.23 1.82
N SER A 109 8.41 1.15 2.70
CA SER A 109 9.82 1.44 2.93
C SER A 109 10.39 0.74 4.16
N ASN A 110 9.57 0.02 4.90
CA ASN A 110 10.00 -0.62 6.15
C ASN A 110 10.59 -2.01 5.87
N LEU A 111 11.77 -2.04 5.21
CA LEU A 111 12.42 -3.27 4.77
C LEU A 111 12.63 -4.28 5.89
N ARG A 112 12.96 -3.81 7.09
CA ARG A 112 13.19 -4.69 8.23
C ARG A 112 11.98 -5.58 8.50
N ASP A 113 10.78 -5.02 8.37
CA ASP A 113 9.55 -5.73 8.70
C ASP A 113 9.03 -6.59 7.56
N ILE A 114 9.23 -6.15 6.30
CA ILE A 114 8.56 -6.77 5.15
C ILE A 114 9.42 -7.77 4.38
N LYS A 115 10.75 -7.68 4.47
CA LYS A 115 11.66 -8.41 3.61
C LYS A 115 11.47 -9.92 3.68
N ASP A 116 11.44 -10.48 4.89
CA ASP A 116 11.31 -11.93 5.06
C ASP A 116 9.97 -12.45 4.59
N TYR A 117 8.89 -11.75 4.94
CA TYR A 117 7.55 -12.14 4.53
C TYR A 117 7.40 -12.09 3.01
N CYS A 118 7.87 -11.03 2.39
CA CYS A 118 7.80 -10.89 0.94
C CYS A 118 8.62 -11.97 0.23
N SER A 119 9.80 -12.29 0.77
CA SER A 119 10.62 -13.36 0.21
C SER A 119 9.92 -14.72 0.30
N LYS A 120 9.34 -15.05 1.44
CA LYS A 120 8.64 -16.32 1.66
C LYS A 120 7.38 -16.45 0.81
N ASN A 121 6.70 -15.35 0.53
CA ASN A 121 5.41 -15.34 -0.15
C ASN A 121 5.49 -14.85 -1.59
N CYS A 122 6.68 -14.68 -2.13
CA CYS A 122 6.92 -14.25 -3.51
C CYS A 122 6.23 -12.91 -3.83
N ILE A 123 6.27 -11.98 -2.88
CA ILE A 123 5.70 -10.64 -3.06
C ILE A 123 6.80 -9.70 -3.54
N THR A 124 6.58 -9.02 -4.65
CA THR A 124 7.44 -7.94 -5.11
C THR A 124 7.14 -6.70 -4.29
N TYR A 125 8.17 -6.02 -3.80
CA TYR A 125 7.97 -4.77 -3.06
C TYR A 125 8.81 -3.64 -3.65
N LEU A 126 8.30 -2.41 -3.49
CA LEU A 126 8.96 -1.19 -3.91
C LEU A 126 9.06 -0.27 -2.70
N THR A 127 10.24 0.31 -2.50
CA THR A 127 10.47 1.27 -1.42
C THR A 127 10.31 2.69 -1.93
N THR A 128 10.35 3.67 -1.02
CA THR A 128 10.34 5.09 -1.41
C THR A 128 11.46 5.39 -2.41
N LEU A 129 12.65 4.81 -2.20
CA LEU A 129 13.77 5.00 -3.12
C LEU A 129 13.49 4.44 -4.52
N ASP A 130 12.79 3.31 -4.60
CA ASP A 130 12.44 2.72 -5.89
C ASP A 130 11.49 3.63 -6.68
N PHE A 131 10.58 4.32 -5.98
CA PHE A 131 9.70 5.30 -6.63
C PHE A 131 10.45 6.54 -7.06
N LEU A 132 11.44 6.98 -6.30
CA LEU A 132 12.25 8.16 -6.63
C LEU A 132 13.25 7.89 -7.73
N TYR A 133 13.72 6.65 -7.86
CA TYR A 133 14.73 6.25 -8.86
C TYR A 133 14.24 5.00 -9.59
N PRO A 134 13.17 5.14 -10.37
CA PRO A 134 12.55 3.99 -11.05
C PRO A 134 13.38 3.37 -12.17
#